data_2c419329b47aa2a3612bae75baa31f8e
#
_entry.id   2c419329b47aa2a3612bae75baa31f8e
#
_cell.length_a   1.000
_cell.length_b   1.000
_cell.length_c   1.000
_cell.angle_alpha   90.00
_cell.angle_beta   90.00
_cell.angle_gamma   90.00
#
_symmetry.space_group_name_H-M   'P 1'
#
loop_
_entity.id
_entity.type
_entity.pdbx_description
1 polymer ?
#
loop_
_entity_poly.entity_id
_entity_poly.type
_entity_poly.pdbx_seq_one_letter_code
_entity_poly.pdbx_strand_id
1 'polypeptide(L)'
;EALPYLQEEPVNVYHPSKAFGYALAARVYLFHRDWKKAKEAAEESLKLNNTLIDYIDLGAKGGPTKVTTYAKGGNPEVLNYAYMGGPTEVLAFCYGMLSPEMVQLFGQNDERLNQFFKTSDNSIYYFDEGSGAALWNTSITYSKFQPMSVGMRTAEVYLILAEAKARLKDIPGAVQTLNQLREKRIKGAEAVLPEPATERAMVQAVIDERRKELISGFSRFWDLKRYNTEADYAKTITRTFPLVSTDVEKKT
;
A
#
# COMPACT_ATOMS: atom_id res chain seq x y z
N GLU A 1 -17.47 -16.53 13.15
CA GLU A 1 -17.80 -17.97 13.29
C GLU A 1 -16.61 -18.88 12.93
N ALA A 2 -15.80 -18.59 11.90
CA ALA A 2 -14.71 -19.47 11.46
C ALA A 2 -13.46 -19.47 12.37
N LEU A 3 -13.21 -18.38 13.10
CA LEU A 3 -11.98 -18.18 13.89
C LEU A 3 -11.60 -19.34 14.83
N PRO A 4 -12.54 -19.99 15.54
CA PRO A 4 -12.20 -21.12 16.43
C PRO A 4 -11.64 -22.34 15.70
N TYR A 5 -11.89 -22.47 14.39
CA TYR A 5 -11.50 -23.62 13.58
C TYR A 5 -10.21 -23.38 12.79
N LEU A 6 -9.70 -22.14 12.80
CA LEU A 6 -8.46 -21.80 12.11
C LEU A 6 -7.23 -22.19 12.94
N GLN A 7 -6.24 -22.75 12.27
CA GLN A 7 -4.95 -23.10 12.88
C GLN A 7 -4.08 -21.87 13.07
N GLU A 8 -3.27 -21.85 14.13
CA GLU A 8 -2.27 -20.80 14.34
C GLU A 8 -1.16 -20.89 13.30
N GLU A 9 -0.63 -22.09 13.09
CA GLU A 9 0.36 -22.39 12.07
C GLU A 9 -0.33 -23.01 10.83
N PRO A 10 -0.48 -22.28 9.72
CA PRO A 10 -1.09 -22.82 8.52
C PRO A 10 -0.12 -23.79 7.84
N VAL A 11 -0.66 -24.79 7.14
CA VAL A 11 0.14 -25.73 6.32
C VAL A 11 0.99 -25.00 5.29
N ASN A 12 0.47 -23.92 4.75
CA ASN A 12 1.15 -22.97 3.85
C ASN A 12 0.32 -21.69 3.71
N VAL A 13 0.87 -20.67 3.03
CA VAL A 13 0.23 -19.35 2.85
C VAL A 13 -1.05 -19.35 2.00
N TYR A 14 -1.40 -20.45 1.37
CA TYR A 14 -2.64 -20.59 0.61
C TYR A 14 -3.82 -21.02 1.52
N HIS A 15 -3.53 -21.53 2.71
CA HIS A 15 -4.52 -21.90 3.70
C HIS A 15 -4.71 -20.76 4.70
N PRO A 16 -5.96 -20.43 5.06
CA PRO A 16 -6.21 -19.39 6.03
C PRO A 16 -5.70 -19.80 7.41
N SER A 17 -4.85 -18.95 7.99
CA SER A 17 -4.41 -19.07 9.38
C SER A 17 -5.32 -18.28 10.32
N LYS A 18 -5.16 -18.50 11.61
CA LYS A 18 -5.85 -17.72 12.64
C LYS A 18 -5.45 -16.25 12.60
N ALA A 19 -4.17 -15.96 12.33
CA ALA A 19 -3.68 -14.60 12.10
C ALA A 19 -4.41 -13.92 10.93
N PHE A 20 -4.56 -14.62 9.79
CA PHE A 20 -5.33 -14.12 8.66
C PHE A 20 -6.82 -13.92 9.02
N GLY A 21 -7.41 -14.83 9.77
CA GLY A 21 -8.81 -14.72 10.19
C GLY A 21 -9.08 -13.45 11.00
N TYR A 22 -8.19 -13.12 11.95
CA TYR A 22 -8.26 -11.87 12.69
C TYR A 22 -7.96 -10.65 11.81
N ALA A 23 -7.00 -10.73 10.92
CA ALA A 23 -6.70 -9.66 9.98
C ALA A 23 -7.91 -9.34 9.09
N LEU A 24 -8.58 -10.35 8.56
CA LEU A 24 -9.80 -10.19 7.77
C LEU A 24 -10.94 -9.59 8.60
N ALA A 25 -11.12 -10.02 9.85
CA ALA A 25 -12.08 -9.44 10.76
C ALA A 25 -11.78 -7.94 11.01
N ALA A 26 -10.50 -7.60 11.24
CA ALA A 26 -10.07 -6.22 11.41
C ALA A 26 -10.40 -5.34 10.18
N ARG A 27 -10.16 -5.86 8.96
CA ARG A 27 -10.53 -5.18 7.71
C ARG A 27 -12.04 -4.98 7.62
N VAL A 28 -12.84 -5.98 7.92
CA VAL A 28 -14.31 -5.87 7.91
C VAL A 28 -14.78 -4.83 8.91
N TYR A 29 -14.30 -4.85 10.15
CA TYR A 29 -14.65 -3.86 11.17
C TYR A 29 -14.19 -2.44 10.78
N LEU A 30 -13.03 -2.29 10.15
CA LEU A 30 -12.56 -1.01 9.61
C LEU A 30 -13.57 -0.43 8.59
N PHE A 31 -14.09 -1.26 7.69
CA PHE A 31 -15.09 -0.84 6.70
C PHE A 31 -16.44 -0.50 7.34
N HIS A 32 -16.81 -1.20 8.40
CA HIS A 32 -17.99 -0.91 9.21
C HIS A 32 -17.80 0.25 10.19
N ARG A 33 -16.58 0.80 10.31
CA ARG A 33 -16.21 1.86 11.27
C ARG A 33 -16.40 1.46 12.72
N ASP A 34 -16.38 0.18 13.01
CA ASP A 34 -16.30 -0.33 14.37
C ASP A 34 -14.82 -0.31 14.80
N TRP A 35 -14.35 0.91 15.12
CA TRP A 35 -12.94 1.16 15.42
C TRP A 35 -12.42 0.32 16.60
N LYS A 36 -13.28 0.09 17.59
CA LYS A 36 -12.91 -0.72 18.74
C LYS A 36 -12.64 -2.17 18.32
N LYS A 37 -13.58 -2.79 17.61
CA LYS A 37 -13.39 -4.17 17.15
C LYS A 37 -12.31 -4.27 16.08
N ALA A 38 -12.13 -3.27 15.24
CA ALA A 38 -11.02 -3.22 14.29
C ALA A 38 -9.67 -3.24 15.00
N LYS A 39 -9.51 -2.43 16.07
CA LYS A 39 -8.32 -2.43 16.91
C LYS A 39 -8.09 -3.79 17.57
N GLU A 40 -9.09 -4.32 18.28
CA GLU A 40 -8.98 -5.59 18.96
C GLU A 40 -8.60 -6.74 18.02
N ALA A 41 -9.26 -6.84 16.86
CA ALA A 41 -8.96 -7.87 15.87
C ALA A 41 -7.56 -7.69 15.24
N ALA A 42 -7.13 -6.45 14.97
CA ALA A 42 -5.79 -6.19 14.47
C ALA A 42 -4.71 -6.57 15.49
N GLU A 43 -4.91 -6.24 16.76
CA GLU A 43 -4.01 -6.63 17.86
C GLU A 43 -3.89 -8.15 17.99
N GLU A 44 -5.01 -8.89 17.92
CA GLU A 44 -4.97 -10.36 17.95
C GLU A 44 -4.25 -10.96 16.74
N SER A 45 -4.43 -10.38 15.55
CA SER A 45 -3.68 -10.80 14.36
C SER A 45 -2.17 -10.59 14.53
N LEU A 46 -1.76 -9.41 15.02
CA LEU A 46 -0.35 -9.06 15.21
C LEU A 46 0.32 -9.82 16.35
N LYS A 47 -0.41 -10.31 17.33
CA LYS A 47 0.13 -11.24 18.34
C LYS A 47 0.57 -12.57 17.73
N LEU A 48 -0.14 -13.04 16.71
CA LEU A 48 0.13 -14.30 16.03
C LEU A 48 1.18 -14.14 14.90
N ASN A 49 1.14 -13.04 14.17
CA ASN A 49 2.15 -12.71 13.17
C ASN A 49 2.29 -11.18 13.05
N ASN A 50 3.42 -10.65 13.48
CA ASN A 50 3.79 -9.24 13.42
C ASN A 50 4.96 -8.97 12.47
N THR A 51 5.34 -9.94 11.66
CA THR A 51 6.53 -9.85 10.81
C THR A 51 6.40 -8.75 9.77
N LEU A 52 7.40 -7.90 9.70
CA LEU A 52 7.60 -6.92 8.63
C LEU A 52 8.95 -7.15 7.97
N ILE A 53 8.96 -7.23 6.65
CA ILE A 53 10.21 -7.27 5.88
C ILE A 53 10.89 -5.92 6.01
N ASP A 54 12.19 -5.93 6.27
CA ASP A 54 13.01 -4.74 6.28
C ASP A 54 13.45 -4.40 4.85
N TYR A 55 12.77 -3.43 4.21
CA TYR A 55 13.08 -3.01 2.84
C TYR A 55 14.40 -2.25 2.77
N ILE A 56 14.83 -1.63 3.86
CA ILE A 56 16.12 -0.93 3.95
C ILE A 56 17.25 -1.95 3.87
N ASP A 57 17.17 -3.02 4.65
CA ASP A 57 18.13 -4.12 4.61
C ASP A 57 18.14 -4.84 3.25
N LEU A 58 16.97 -5.05 2.67
CA LEU A 58 16.86 -5.60 1.31
C LEU A 58 17.52 -4.70 0.27
N GLY A 59 17.28 -3.39 0.34
CA GLY A 59 17.90 -2.41 -0.55
C GLY A 59 19.43 -2.38 -0.42
N ALA A 60 19.94 -2.42 0.80
CA ALA A 60 21.37 -2.48 1.08
C ALA A 60 22.04 -3.76 0.54
N LYS A 61 21.32 -4.88 0.49
CA LYS A 61 21.80 -6.17 0.02
C LYS A 61 21.69 -6.40 -1.50
N GLY A 62 21.37 -5.42 -2.28
CA GLY A 62 21.40 -5.48 -3.74
C GLY A 62 20.03 -5.38 -4.44
N GLY A 63 19.10 -4.67 -3.82
CA GLY A 63 17.94 -4.11 -4.50
C GLY A 63 16.75 -5.04 -4.74
N PRO A 64 15.86 -4.65 -5.65
CA PRO A 64 14.50 -5.22 -5.81
C PRO A 64 14.45 -6.71 -6.17
N THR A 65 15.55 -7.30 -6.57
CA THR A 65 15.64 -8.73 -6.88
C THR A 65 15.39 -9.66 -5.69
N LYS A 66 15.53 -9.15 -4.47
CA LYS A 66 15.38 -10.00 -3.26
C LYS A 66 13.95 -10.04 -2.73
N VAL A 67 13.16 -8.99 -2.91
CA VAL A 67 11.72 -9.03 -2.60
C VAL A 67 11.01 -10.04 -3.50
N THR A 68 11.51 -10.25 -4.72
CA THR A 68 10.95 -11.25 -5.64
C THR A 68 11.20 -12.70 -5.23
N THR A 69 12.20 -12.96 -4.40
CA THR A 69 12.41 -14.30 -3.84
C THR A 69 11.22 -14.74 -2.99
N TYR A 70 10.44 -13.78 -2.49
CA TYR A 70 9.25 -14.03 -1.70
C TYR A 70 7.96 -14.15 -2.55
N ALA A 71 8.07 -14.03 -3.87
CA ALA A 71 6.90 -13.92 -4.77
C ALA A 71 6.06 -15.21 -4.88
N LYS A 72 6.56 -16.34 -4.44
CA LYS A 72 5.87 -17.63 -4.55
C LYS A 72 5.47 -18.21 -3.18
N GLY A 73 4.93 -17.39 -2.31
CA GLY A 73 4.46 -17.84 -1.00
C GLY A 73 5.52 -17.89 0.10
N GLY A 74 6.75 -17.43 -0.18
CA GLY A 74 7.81 -17.31 0.82
C GLY A 74 7.90 -15.94 1.50
N ASN A 75 6.99 -15.01 1.21
CA ASN A 75 6.97 -13.70 1.82
C ASN A 75 6.39 -13.77 3.25
N PRO A 76 7.20 -13.51 4.30
CA PRO A 76 6.77 -13.66 5.68
C PRO A 76 5.69 -12.65 6.12
N GLU A 77 5.48 -11.57 5.36
CA GLU A 77 4.38 -10.64 5.60
C GLU A 77 3.03 -11.18 5.11
N VAL A 78 3.02 -12.16 4.21
CA VAL A 78 1.78 -12.64 3.61
C VAL A 78 1.03 -13.54 4.59
N LEU A 79 -0.13 -13.08 5.01
CA LEU A 79 -1.03 -13.83 5.89
C LEU A 79 -1.93 -14.80 5.13
N ASN A 80 -2.25 -14.45 3.88
CA ASN A 80 -2.94 -15.30 2.93
C ASN A 80 -2.55 -14.89 1.52
N TYR A 81 -2.12 -15.86 0.73
CA TYR A 81 -1.70 -15.63 -0.64
C TYR A 81 -2.84 -15.99 -1.60
N ALA A 82 -3.32 -15.01 -2.33
CA ALA A 82 -4.22 -15.23 -3.44
C ALA A 82 -3.54 -14.76 -4.73
N TYR A 83 -3.45 -15.64 -5.71
CA TYR A 83 -2.85 -15.37 -7.00
C TYR A 83 -3.94 -15.10 -8.03
N MET A 84 -3.85 -13.97 -8.69
CA MET A 84 -4.61 -13.72 -9.92
C MET A 84 -3.65 -13.83 -11.10
N GLY A 85 -3.81 -14.87 -11.90
CA GLY A 85 -3.11 -14.96 -13.18
C GLY A 85 -3.50 -13.79 -14.08
N GLY A 86 -2.55 -13.13 -14.72
CA GLY A 86 -2.80 -12.13 -15.72
C GLY A 86 -2.79 -10.63 -15.35
N PRO A 87 -2.95 -10.18 -14.09
CA PRO A 87 -2.88 -8.73 -13.81
C PRO A 87 -1.51 -8.10 -14.11
N THR A 88 -0.43 -8.87 -14.10
CA THR A 88 0.88 -8.41 -14.59
C THR A 88 0.80 -7.99 -16.03
N GLU A 89 0.06 -8.73 -16.83
CA GLU A 89 -0.13 -8.42 -18.23
C GLU A 89 -0.93 -7.13 -18.39
N VAL A 90 -2.05 -6.99 -17.67
CA VAL A 90 -2.86 -5.76 -17.72
C VAL A 90 -2.07 -4.55 -17.25
N LEU A 91 -1.31 -4.64 -16.15
CA LEU A 91 -0.51 -3.51 -15.66
C LEU A 91 0.73 -3.26 -16.52
N ALA A 92 1.35 -4.31 -17.07
CA ALA A 92 2.48 -4.19 -17.97
C ALA A 92 2.05 -3.69 -19.36
N PHE A 93 0.95 -4.19 -19.90
CA PHE A 93 0.43 -3.78 -21.20
C PHE A 93 -0.29 -2.43 -21.17
N CYS A 94 -0.91 -2.06 -20.05
CA CYS A 94 -1.56 -0.76 -19.91
C CYS A 94 -0.61 0.34 -19.43
N TYR A 95 0.66 0.06 -19.29
CA TYR A 95 1.67 1.02 -18.83
C TYR A 95 1.19 1.79 -17.59
N GLY A 96 0.72 1.06 -16.59
CA GLY A 96 0.20 1.63 -15.36
C GLY A 96 1.26 2.48 -14.66
N MET A 97 1.17 3.80 -14.85
CA MET A 97 2.05 4.76 -14.19
C MET A 97 1.42 5.27 -12.91
N LEU A 98 2.27 5.60 -11.94
CA LEU A 98 1.82 6.35 -10.79
C LEU A 98 1.44 7.77 -11.21
N SER A 99 0.36 8.29 -10.61
CA SER A 99 0.07 9.71 -10.77
C SER A 99 1.17 10.56 -10.13
N PRO A 100 1.46 11.78 -10.64
CA PRO A 100 2.42 12.67 -10.02
C PRO A 100 2.16 12.90 -8.53
N GLU A 101 0.90 13.05 -8.15
CA GLU A 101 0.47 13.17 -6.76
C GLU A 101 0.88 11.94 -5.93
N MET A 102 0.78 10.74 -6.50
CA MET A 102 1.18 9.52 -5.80
C MET A 102 2.69 9.46 -5.62
N VAL A 103 3.46 9.86 -6.62
CA VAL A 103 4.92 9.91 -6.55
C VAL A 103 5.38 10.88 -5.47
N GLN A 104 4.73 12.04 -5.35
CA GLN A 104 5.05 13.06 -4.35
C GLN A 104 4.83 12.60 -2.89
N LEU A 105 4.04 11.54 -2.68
CA LEU A 105 3.89 10.96 -1.34
C LEU A 105 5.15 10.23 -0.85
N PHE A 106 5.99 9.76 -1.78
CA PHE A 106 7.24 9.10 -1.42
C PHE A 106 8.33 10.13 -1.18
N GLY A 107 8.96 10.08 0.00
CA GLY A 107 10.20 10.80 0.25
C GLY A 107 11.38 10.15 -0.50
N GLN A 108 12.49 10.86 -0.60
CA GLN A 108 13.70 10.37 -1.27
C GLN A 108 14.29 9.13 -0.60
N ASN A 109 14.03 8.96 0.69
CA ASN A 109 14.53 7.86 1.51
C ASN A 109 13.55 6.68 1.61
N ASP A 110 12.43 6.71 0.88
CA ASP A 110 11.42 5.67 0.89
C ASP A 110 11.81 4.51 -0.03
N GLU A 111 12.26 3.42 0.56
CA GLU A 111 12.74 2.24 -0.18
C GLU A 111 11.66 1.54 -0.98
N ARG A 112 10.38 1.83 -0.74
CA ARG A 112 9.28 1.25 -1.53
C ARG A 112 9.37 1.63 -3.00
N LEU A 113 9.89 2.83 -3.32
CA LEU A 113 10.14 3.19 -4.72
C LEU A 113 11.10 2.21 -5.38
N ASN A 114 12.17 1.83 -4.69
CA ASN A 114 13.18 0.91 -5.20
C ASN A 114 12.70 -0.55 -5.19
N GLN A 115 11.82 -0.91 -4.25
CA GLN A 115 11.34 -2.29 -4.07
C GLN A 115 10.14 -2.61 -4.95
N PHE A 116 9.22 -1.66 -5.13
CA PHE A 116 7.98 -1.87 -5.88
C PHE A 116 8.13 -1.54 -7.36
N PHE A 117 9.05 -0.65 -7.70
CA PHE A 117 9.17 -0.14 -9.06
C PHE A 117 10.58 -0.33 -9.60
N LYS A 118 10.65 -0.79 -10.83
CA LYS A 118 11.90 -0.74 -11.58
C LYS A 118 11.97 0.63 -12.26
N THR A 119 12.97 1.40 -11.91
CA THR A 119 13.33 2.60 -12.67
C THR A 119 14.34 2.21 -13.74
N SER A 120 14.02 2.36 -15.01
CA SER A 120 15.06 2.45 -16.03
C SER A 120 15.55 3.89 -15.99
N ASP A 121 16.81 4.06 -15.65
CA ASP A 121 17.50 5.36 -15.64
C ASP A 121 17.06 6.36 -14.56
N ASN A 122 16.58 5.89 -13.41
CA ASN A 122 16.15 6.71 -12.26
C ASN A 122 15.11 7.78 -12.60
N SER A 123 14.30 7.54 -13.58
CA SER A 123 13.38 8.52 -14.05
C SER A 123 11.92 8.09 -13.89
N ILE A 124 11.02 9.01 -13.50
CA ILE A 124 9.61 8.83 -13.29
C ILE A 124 8.85 9.53 -14.42
N TYR A 125 8.07 8.82 -15.22
CA TYR A 125 7.23 9.46 -16.22
C TYR A 125 6.09 10.20 -15.56
N TYR A 126 5.98 11.47 -15.84
CA TYR A 126 4.77 12.22 -15.58
C TYR A 126 4.39 13.00 -16.85
N PHE A 127 3.12 13.28 -16.96
CA PHE A 127 2.58 14.07 -18.03
C PHE A 127 2.57 15.53 -17.57
N ASP A 128 3.21 16.41 -18.33
CA ASP A 128 3.14 17.85 -18.07
C ASP A 128 1.90 18.43 -18.77
N GLU A 129 0.91 18.79 -17.97
CA GLU A 129 -0.32 19.40 -18.48
C GLU A 129 -0.09 20.78 -19.12
N GLY A 130 1.00 21.49 -18.76
CA GLY A 130 1.30 22.82 -19.26
C GLY A 130 1.85 22.85 -20.69
N SER A 131 2.60 21.84 -21.08
CA SER A 131 3.22 21.78 -22.42
C SER A 131 2.50 20.89 -23.40
N GLY A 132 1.52 20.09 -22.95
CA GLY A 132 0.87 19.06 -23.78
C GLY A 132 1.80 17.95 -24.23
N ALA A 133 3.07 17.99 -23.80
CA ALA A 133 4.06 16.98 -24.14
C ALA A 133 4.10 15.91 -23.05
N ALA A 134 4.16 14.66 -23.45
CA ALA A 134 4.57 13.60 -22.58
C ALA A 134 6.07 13.81 -22.28
N LEU A 135 6.35 14.32 -21.09
CA LEU A 135 7.74 14.40 -20.62
C LEU A 135 8.17 13.00 -20.20
N TRP A 136 8.77 12.31 -21.16
CA TRP A 136 9.33 10.99 -20.97
C TRP A 136 10.65 11.14 -20.19
N ASN A 137 10.55 11.16 -18.90
CA ASN A 137 11.76 11.14 -18.11
C ASN A 137 11.98 9.85 -17.36
N THR A 138 10.92 9.02 -17.20
CA THR A 138 11.12 7.77 -16.48
C THR A 138 10.04 6.77 -16.74
N SER A 139 10.40 5.55 -17.03
CA SER A 139 9.48 4.45 -16.87
C SER A 139 9.61 3.86 -15.47
N ILE A 140 8.60 4.05 -14.65
CA ILE A 140 8.40 3.16 -13.53
C ILE A 140 7.68 1.94 -14.08
N THR A 141 8.43 0.90 -14.36
CA THR A 141 7.85 -0.42 -14.50
C THR A 141 7.79 -1.02 -13.10
N TYR A 142 6.71 -1.75 -12.82
CA TYR A 142 6.70 -2.58 -11.62
C TYR A 142 7.99 -3.37 -11.56
N SER A 143 8.73 -3.21 -10.48
CA SER A 143 9.79 -4.14 -10.18
C SER A 143 9.17 -5.53 -10.13
N LYS A 144 9.99 -6.54 -10.24
CA LYS A 144 9.59 -7.94 -10.10
C LYS A 144 8.91 -8.30 -8.76
N PHE A 145 8.69 -7.31 -7.87
CA PHE A 145 7.75 -7.45 -6.79
C PHE A 145 6.40 -7.68 -7.44
N GLN A 146 5.93 -8.89 -7.37
CA GLN A 146 4.60 -9.21 -7.89
C GLN A 146 3.58 -8.65 -6.92
N PRO A 147 3.00 -7.47 -7.19
CA PRO A 147 1.97 -6.87 -6.36
C PRO A 147 0.64 -7.63 -6.45
N MET A 148 0.69 -8.87 -6.91
CA MET A 148 -0.41 -9.67 -7.38
C MET A 148 -0.98 -10.57 -6.32
N SER A 149 -0.45 -10.53 -5.11
CA SER A 149 -1.17 -11.07 -3.97
C SER A 149 -2.32 -10.12 -3.66
N VAL A 150 -3.51 -10.49 -4.06
CA VAL A 150 -4.75 -9.85 -3.59
C VAL A 150 -5.06 -10.23 -2.14
N GLY A 151 -4.22 -11.07 -1.54
CA GLY A 151 -4.28 -11.46 -0.14
C GLY A 151 -3.89 -10.34 0.83
N MET A 152 -3.99 -10.63 2.11
CA MET A 152 -3.59 -9.71 3.16
C MET A 152 -2.13 -9.87 3.53
N ARG A 153 -1.49 -8.75 3.86
CA ARG A 153 -0.15 -8.70 4.45
C ARG A 153 -0.19 -8.10 5.85
N THR A 154 0.75 -8.49 6.68
CA THR A 154 0.93 -7.94 8.03
C THR A 154 1.01 -6.41 8.02
N ALA A 155 1.68 -5.82 7.02
CA ALA A 155 1.75 -4.37 6.84
C ALA A 155 0.35 -3.70 6.78
N GLU A 156 -0.65 -4.34 6.15
CA GLU A 156 -2.01 -3.82 6.15
C GLU A 156 -2.63 -3.85 7.55
N VAL A 157 -2.32 -4.84 8.35
CA VAL A 157 -2.85 -4.96 9.72
C VAL A 157 -2.31 -3.83 10.60
N TYR A 158 -1.01 -3.48 10.47
CA TYR A 158 -0.45 -2.29 11.13
C TYR A 158 -1.19 -1.02 10.74
N LEU A 159 -1.52 -0.86 9.47
CA LEU A 159 -2.25 0.32 8.98
C LEU A 159 -3.70 0.36 9.48
N ILE A 160 -4.37 -0.78 9.59
CA ILE A 160 -5.70 -0.89 10.21
C ILE A 160 -5.63 -0.51 11.69
N LEU A 161 -4.64 -1.04 12.41
CA LEU A 161 -4.45 -0.76 13.83
C LEU A 161 -4.15 0.73 14.07
N ALA A 162 -3.27 1.33 13.27
CA ALA A 162 -2.93 2.75 13.39
C ALA A 162 -4.16 3.64 13.13
N GLU A 163 -4.97 3.35 12.11
CA GLU A 163 -6.19 4.09 11.85
C GLU A 163 -7.21 3.92 12.99
N ALA A 164 -7.43 2.70 13.44
CA ALA A 164 -8.38 2.43 14.51
C ALA A 164 -7.99 3.15 15.82
N LYS A 165 -6.70 3.14 16.20
CA LYS A 165 -6.19 3.90 17.33
C LYS A 165 -6.40 5.41 17.18
N ALA A 166 -6.07 5.98 15.99
CA ALA A 166 -6.30 7.39 15.71
C ALA A 166 -7.77 7.79 15.88
N ARG A 167 -8.68 6.98 15.32
CA ARG A 167 -10.14 7.18 15.43
C ARG A 167 -10.68 7.03 16.84
N LEU A 168 -9.98 6.29 17.69
CA LEU A 168 -10.27 6.18 19.12
C LEU A 168 -9.56 7.24 19.97
N LYS A 169 -8.92 8.23 19.31
CA LYS A 169 -8.16 9.35 19.92
C LYS A 169 -6.91 8.91 20.66
N ASP A 170 -6.43 7.71 20.46
CA ASP A 170 -5.13 7.23 20.92
C ASP A 170 -4.06 7.64 19.88
N ILE A 171 -3.76 8.94 19.82
CA ILE A 171 -2.80 9.48 18.86
C ILE A 171 -1.38 8.95 19.09
N PRO A 172 -0.84 8.94 20.31
CA PRO A 172 0.49 8.38 20.57
C PRO A 172 0.60 6.91 20.14
N GLY A 173 -0.41 6.10 20.47
CA GLY A 173 -0.44 4.68 20.07
C GLY A 173 -0.57 4.48 18.57
N ALA A 174 -1.27 5.37 17.87
CA ALA A 174 -1.37 5.37 16.42
C ALA A 174 -0.02 5.70 15.76
N VAL A 175 0.67 6.74 16.24
CA VAL A 175 2.01 7.13 15.78
C VAL A 175 3.01 6.00 15.99
N GLN A 176 3.04 5.41 17.19
CA GLN A 176 3.92 4.28 17.49
C GLN A 176 3.70 3.12 16.52
N THR A 177 2.43 2.77 16.28
CA THR A 177 2.07 1.67 15.38
C THR A 177 2.48 1.97 13.93
N LEU A 178 2.26 3.20 13.48
CA LEU A 178 2.62 3.60 12.13
C LEU A 178 4.14 3.65 11.94
N ASN A 179 4.88 4.13 12.94
CA ASN A 179 6.33 4.19 12.90
C ASN A 179 6.98 2.80 12.85
N GLN A 180 6.41 1.79 13.50
CA GLN A 180 6.89 0.40 13.37
C GLN A 180 6.92 -0.07 11.91
N LEU A 181 5.94 0.31 11.11
CA LEU A 181 5.94 0.03 9.67
C LEU A 181 6.93 0.93 8.93
N ARG A 182 6.91 2.23 9.20
CA ARG A 182 7.72 3.23 8.49
C ARG A 182 9.22 2.99 8.65
N GLU A 183 9.68 2.60 9.83
CA GLU A 183 11.07 2.25 10.13
C GLU A 183 11.58 1.06 9.30
N LYS A 184 10.69 0.23 8.78
CA LYS A 184 11.02 -0.87 7.86
C LYS A 184 10.92 -0.49 6.39
N ARG A 185 10.56 0.75 6.09
CA ARG A 185 10.30 1.25 4.73
C ARG A 185 11.13 2.46 4.35
N ILE A 186 11.46 3.31 5.32
CA ILE A 186 12.04 4.64 5.10
C ILE A 186 13.35 4.75 5.87
N LYS A 187 14.41 5.22 5.20
CA LYS A 187 15.73 5.42 5.80
C LYS A 187 15.80 6.69 6.64
N GLY A 188 16.55 6.62 7.72
CA GLY A 188 16.93 7.78 8.51
C GLY A 188 15.78 8.44 9.27
N ALA A 189 15.93 9.72 9.58
CA ALA A 189 14.99 10.46 10.43
C ALA A 189 13.58 10.60 9.82
N GLU A 190 13.44 10.52 8.51
CA GLU A 190 12.13 10.57 7.83
C GLU A 190 11.23 9.37 8.16
N ALA A 191 11.80 8.27 8.67
CA ALA A 191 11.02 7.12 9.12
C ALA A 191 10.08 7.48 10.26
N VAL A 192 10.53 8.32 11.18
CA VAL A 192 9.77 8.70 12.35
C VAL A 192 8.80 9.83 12.03
N LEU A 193 7.52 9.51 12.05
CA LEU A 193 6.47 10.51 11.98
C LEU A 193 6.38 11.22 13.33
N PRO A 194 6.50 12.56 13.38
CA PRO A 194 6.21 13.30 14.60
C PRO A 194 4.73 13.19 14.95
N GLU A 195 4.41 13.30 16.24
CA GLU A 195 3.03 13.21 16.69
C GLU A 195 2.18 14.35 16.09
N PRO A 196 1.15 14.04 15.28
CA PRO A 196 0.27 15.06 14.73
C PRO A 196 -0.62 15.70 15.81
N ALA A 197 -0.89 16.98 15.66
CA ALA A 197 -1.65 17.74 16.65
C ALA A 197 -3.15 17.36 16.75
N THR A 198 -3.68 16.64 15.75
CA THR A 198 -5.10 16.33 15.68
C THR A 198 -5.35 14.91 15.16
N GLU A 199 -6.51 14.35 15.56
CA GLU A 199 -7.03 13.10 14.99
C GLU A 199 -7.04 13.13 13.45
N ARG A 200 -7.55 14.22 12.88
CA ARG A 200 -7.63 14.39 11.41
C ARG A 200 -6.26 14.27 10.75
N ALA A 201 -5.27 14.94 11.29
CA ALA A 201 -3.91 14.89 10.74
C ALA A 201 -3.30 13.49 10.87
N MET A 202 -3.56 12.80 11.98
CA MET A 202 -3.09 11.42 12.17
C MET A 202 -3.75 10.46 11.19
N VAL A 203 -5.07 10.55 11.01
CA VAL A 203 -5.80 9.72 10.04
C VAL A 203 -5.33 10.01 8.63
N GLN A 204 -5.06 11.27 8.27
CA GLN A 204 -4.50 11.63 6.96
C GLN A 204 -3.12 10.99 6.76
N ALA A 205 -2.26 11.00 7.76
CA ALA A 205 -0.96 10.32 7.69
C ALA A 205 -1.11 8.81 7.44
N VAL A 206 -2.08 8.16 8.10
CA VAL A 206 -2.38 6.75 7.84
C VAL A 206 -2.92 6.55 6.41
N ILE A 207 -3.79 7.42 5.92
CA ILE A 207 -4.31 7.36 4.54
C ILE A 207 -3.16 7.41 3.53
N ASP A 208 -2.23 8.32 3.72
CA ASP A 208 -1.09 8.49 2.82
C ASP A 208 -0.14 7.29 2.89
N GLU A 209 0.09 6.74 4.08
CA GLU A 209 0.89 5.53 4.26
C GLU A 209 0.22 4.30 3.63
N ARG A 210 -1.10 4.15 3.78
CA ARG A 210 -1.88 3.09 3.10
C ARG A 210 -1.78 3.18 1.58
N ARG A 211 -1.81 4.38 1.03
CA ARG A 211 -1.65 4.60 -0.42
C ARG A 211 -0.30 4.09 -0.91
N LYS A 212 0.78 4.35 -0.16
CA LYS A 212 2.13 3.92 -0.51
C LYS A 212 2.32 2.41 -0.35
N GLU A 213 1.85 1.85 0.75
CA GLU A 213 2.09 0.45 1.10
C GLU A 213 1.23 -0.54 0.31
N LEU A 214 -0.02 -0.17 0.01
CA LEU A 214 -1.02 -1.06 -0.59
C LEU A 214 -1.23 -0.78 -2.09
N ILE A 215 -0.20 -0.29 -2.77
CA ILE A 215 -0.24 -0.05 -4.22
C ILE A 215 -0.62 -1.35 -4.94
N SER A 216 -1.51 -1.22 -5.92
CA SER A 216 -2.01 -2.31 -6.76
C SER A 216 -2.77 -3.43 -6.05
N GLY A 217 -3.02 -3.31 -4.75
CA GLY A 217 -3.80 -4.28 -3.98
C GLY A 217 -5.32 -4.06 -4.05
N PHE A 218 -5.81 -3.23 -4.99
CA PHE A 218 -7.23 -2.81 -5.11
C PHE A 218 -7.81 -2.12 -3.87
N SER A 219 -7.06 -2.02 -2.78
CA SER A 219 -7.50 -1.41 -1.53
C SER A 219 -7.91 0.06 -1.69
N ARG A 220 -7.23 0.80 -2.58
CA ARG A 220 -7.50 2.24 -2.80
C ARG A 220 -8.94 2.53 -3.23
N PHE A 221 -9.53 1.70 -4.08
CA PHE A 221 -10.91 1.89 -4.51
C PHE A 221 -11.90 1.77 -3.33
N TRP A 222 -11.69 0.76 -2.50
CA TRP A 222 -12.52 0.53 -1.31
C TRP A 222 -12.28 1.59 -0.24
N ASP A 223 -11.03 1.99 -0.03
CA ASP A 223 -10.67 3.07 0.89
C ASP A 223 -11.33 4.39 0.47
N LEU A 224 -11.32 4.74 -0.83
CA LEU A 224 -12.02 5.92 -1.32
C LEU A 224 -13.51 5.86 -1.04
N LYS A 225 -14.15 4.70 -1.27
CA LYS A 225 -15.58 4.56 -0.97
C LYS A 225 -15.90 4.85 0.49
N ARG A 226 -15.08 4.35 1.43
CA ARG A 226 -15.33 4.59 2.85
C ARG A 226 -14.94 6.01 3.28
N TYR A 227 -13.86 6.58 2.77
CA TYR A 227 -13.44 7.95 3.10
C TYR A 227 -14.38 9.00 2.49
N ASN A 228 -14.94 8.76 1.32
CA ASN A 228 -15.86 9.71 0.68
C ASN A 228 -17.20 9.86 1.41
N THR A 229 -17.46 9.06 2.42
CA THR A 229 -18.60 9.27 3.32
C THR A 229 -18.27 10.22 4.48
N GLU A 230 -17.04 10.72 4.56
CA GLU A 230 -16.54 11.63 5.60
C GLU A 230 -15.99 12.91 4.93
N ALA A 231 -16.58 14.05 5.23
CA ALA A 231 -16.22 15.33 4.58
C ALA A 231 -14.73 15.67 4.72
N ASP A 232 -14.11 15.31 5.86
CA ASP A 232 -12.70 15.59 6.15
C ASP A 232 -11.71 14.84 5.24
N TYR A 233 -12.11 13.69 4.67
CA TYR A 233 -11.24 12.80 3.90
C TYR A 233 -11.77 12.52 2.49
N ALA A 234 -12.92 13.11 2.14
CA ALA A 234 -13.54 12.93 0.84
C ALA A 234 -12.63 13.46 -0.28
N LYS A 235 -12.48 12.67 -1.33
CA LYS A 235 -11.68 13.02 -2.49
C LYS A 235 -12.39 12.62 -3.77
N THR A 236 -12.64 13.60 -4.63
CA THR A 236 -13.09 13.39 -5.99
C THR A 236 -11.87 13.09 -6.87
N ILE A 237 -11.90 11.97 -7.58
CA ILE A 237 -10.89 11.67 -8.58
C ILE A 237 -11.41 12.19 -9.92
N THR A 238 -10.69 13.16 -10.46
CA THR A 238 -10.93 13.67 -11.81
C THR A 238 -9.85 13.13 -12.74
N ARG A 239 -10.21 12.85 -13.98
CA ARG A 239 -9.27 12.50 -15.02
C ARG A 239 -9.52 13.41 -16.21
N THR A 240 -8.54 14.23 -16.52
CA THR A 240 -8.56 15.04 -17.73
C THR A 240 -7.85 14.23 -18.81
N PHE A 241 -8.57 13.92 -19.88
CA PHE A 241 -7.95 13.42 -21.08
C PHE A 241 -7.56 14.62 -21.92
N PRO A 242 -6.29 14.76 -22.35
CA PRO A 242 -5.97 15.72 -23.38
C PRO A 242 -6.85 15.39 -24.59
N LEU A 243 -7.54 16.39 -25.12
CA LEU A 243 -8.15 16.27 -26.42
C LEU A 243 -7.00 16.04 -27.40
N VAL A 244 -6.82 14.80 -27.82
CA VAL A 244 -5.97 14.51 -28.97
C VAL A 244 -6.70 15.16 -30.14
N SER A 245 -6.20 16.30 -30.62
CA SER A 245 -6.63 16.87 -31.88
C SER A 245 -6.40 15.80 -32.94
N THR A 246 -7.46 15.26 -33.47
CA THR A 246 -7.43 14.33 -34.58
C THR A 246 -7.29 15.05 -35.93
N ASP A 247 -6.73 16.26 -35.92
CA ASP A 247 -6.30 16.92 -37.14
C ASP A 247 -5.07 16.18 -37.69
N VAL A 248 -5.34 14.97 -38.14
CA VAL A 248 -4.53 14.35 -39.17
C VAL A 248 -4.81 15.20 -40.40
N GLU A 249 -3.99 16.22 -40.63
CA GLU A 249 -3.93 16.83 -41.97
C GLU A 249 -3.79 15.71 -42.97
N LYS A 250 -4.86 15.48 -43.69
CA LYS A 250 -4.81 14.69 -44.94
C LYS A 250 -3.90 15.47 -45.86
N LYS A 251 -2.61 15.15 -45.85
CA LYS A 251 -1.74 15.55 -46.94
C LYS A 251 -2.25 14.81 -48.20
N THR A 252 -3.02 15.53 -49.01
CA THR A 252 -3.27 15.20 -50.39
C THR A 252 -2.00 15.32 -51.21
#